data_5043f6b316a7d8b5c0684eb6bd656da7
#
_entry.id   5043f6b316a7d8b5c0684eb6bd656da7
#
_cell.length_a   1.000
_cell.length_b   1.000
_cell.length_c   1.000
_cell.angle_alpha   90.00
_cell.angle_beta   90.00
_cell.angle_gamma   90.00
#
_symmetry.space_group_name_H-M   'P 1'
#
loop_
_entity.id
_entity.type
_entity.pdbx_description
1 polymer ?
#
loop_
_entity_poly.entity_id
_entity_poly.type
_entity_poly.pdbx_seq_one_letter_code
_entity_poly.pdbx_strand_id
1 'polypeptide(L)'
;MTVIVSSVHADIYMYIDDNGVMHFTNAPTSNQHEYKVYLKERTSVSTRFHATDKYDKLISNASEEFNLDSRLLKAMIKAESDFDPRAISRKGAMGLMQIMPENFKMLNLENPFDPWQNIRAGAQYFKKLYKRFNGKLALSLAAYNAGPTAVDRYKNIPPYQETEEYVRRVLRYYRTFKQL
;
A
#
# COMPACT_ATOMS: atom_id res chain seq x y z
N MET A 1 30.79 11.39 25.06
CA MET A 1 30.76 10.99 23.64
C MET A 1 29.31 10.98 23.22
N THR A 2 28.85 12.06 22.61
CA THR A 2 27.44 12.27 22.28
C THR A 2 27.17 11.66 20.92
N VAL A 3 26.39 10.58 20.86
CA VAL A 3 25.97 9.98 19.60
C VAL A 3 24.88 10.88 19.01
N ILE A 4 25.24 11.62 17.96
CA ILE A 4 24.26 12.35 17.13
C ILE A 4 23.56 11.30 16.28
N VAL A 5 22.32 10.92 16.67
CA VAL A 5 21.44 10.15 15.82
C VAL A 5 20.93 11.08 14.72
N SER A 6 21.55 10.98 13.55
CA SER A 6 21.09 11.65 12.35
C SER A 6 19.75 11.04 11.95
N SER A 7 18.65 11.81 12.05
CA SER A 7 17.35 11.40 11.53
C SER A 7 17.46 11.28 10.02
N VAL A 8 17.41 10.05 9.52
CA VAL A 8 17.38 9.77 8.08
C VAL A 8 15.99 10.20 7.59
N HIS A 9 15.92 11.35 6.94
CA HIS A 9 14.73 11.80 6.22
C HIS A 9 14.56 10.93 4.98
N ALA A 10 13.43 10.27 4.86
CA ALA A 10 13.17 9.33 3.78
C ALA A 10 12.12 9.87 2.80
N ASP A 11 12.44 10.97 2.10
CA ASP A 11 11.64 11.38 0.94
C ASP A 11 11.63 10.25 -0.09
N ILE A 12 10.52 10.03 -0.77
CA ILE A 12 10.49 9.18 -1.96
C ILE A 12 10.66 10.08 -3.17
N TYR A 13 11.65 9.76 -3.96
CA TYR A 13 11.95 10.38 -5.23
C TYR A 13 11.46 9.49 -6.37
N MET A 14 11.09 10.10 -7.46
CA MET A 14 10.66 9.44 -8.69
C MET A 14 11.46 10.00 -9.85
N TYR A 15 11.87 9.15 -10.77
CA TYR A 15 12.31 9.55 -12.11
C TYR A 15 11.62 8.69 -13.17
N ILE A 16 11.58 9.19 -14.39
CA ILE A 16 11.08 8.47 -15.55
C ILE A 16 12.29 8.17 -16.43
N ASP A 17 12.48 6.90 -16.78
CA ASP A 17 13.55 6.51 -17.70
C ASP A 17 13.19 6.81 -19.17
N ASP A 18 14.16 6.60 -20.07
CA ASP A 18 14.00 6.85 -21.51
C ASP A 18 12.90 6.01 -22.18
N ASN A 19 12.44 4.94 -21.51
CA ASN A 19 11.34 4.09 -21.95
C ASN A 19 9.98 4.53 -21.36
N GLY A 20 9.94 5.64 -20.62
CA GLY A 20 8.74 6.14 -19.95
C GLY A 20 8.35 5.37 -18.69
N VAL A 21 9.25 4.57 -18.12
CA VAL A 21 8.99 3.80 -16.89
C VAL A 21 9.30 4.65 -15.67
N MET A 22 8.36 4.76 -14.74
CA MET A 22 8.58 5.45 -13.47
C MET A 22 9.33 4.55 -12.48
N HIS A 23 10.38 5.09 -11.92
CA HIS A 23 11.17 4.47 -10.87
C HIS A 23 11.02 5.25 -9.57
N PHE A 24 10.90 4.53 -8.45
CA PHE A 24 10.77 5.12 -7.12
C PHE A 24 11.94 4.68 -6.24
N THR A 25 12.59 5.64 -5.57
CA THR A 25 13.69 5.39 -4.65
C THR A 25 13.63 6.33 -3.46
N ASN A 26 14.10 5.86 -2.31
CA ASN A 26 14.34 6.69 -1.14
C ASN A 26 15.82 7.14 -1.01
N ALA A 27 16.66 6.69 -1.94
CA ALA A 27 18.08 7.01 -1.99
C ALA A 27 18.47 7.35 -3.44
N PRO A 28 18.27 8.60 -3.90
CA PRO A 28 18.73 9.00 -5.22
C PRO A 28 20.27 8.97 -5.25
N THR A 29 20.83 8.10 -6.08
CA THR A 29 22.25 7.76 -6.02
C THR A 29 23.12 8.38 -7.11
N SER A 30 22.57 9.11 -8.07
CA SER A 30 23.39 9.67 -9.16
C SER A 30 22.80 10.88 -9.85
N ASN A 31 23.67 11.66 -10.50
CA ASN A 31 23.31 12.78 -11.39
C ASN A 31 22.82 12.32 -12.78
N GLN A 32 22.52 11.02 -12.96
CA GLN A 32 22.14 10.45 -14.26
C GLN A 32 20.66 10.61 -14.58
N HIS A 33 19.82 10.86 -13.59
CA HIS A 33 18.38 11.00 -13.77
C HIS A 33 17.85 12.24 -13.04
N GLU A 34 16.91 12.95 -13.64
CA GLU A 34 16.19 14.04 -12.99
C GLU A 34 15.18 13.50 -12.00
N TYR A 35 15.54 13.44 -10.72
CA TYR A 35 14.67 12.99 -9.65
C TYR A 35 13.68 14.08 -9.25
N LYS A 36 12.39 13.75 -9.27
CA LYS A 36 11.32 14.60 -8.71
C LYS A 36 10.90 14.04 -7.36
N VAL A 37 10.69 14.93 -6.38
CA VAL A 37 10.15 14.51 -5.08
C VAL A 37 8.71 14.03 -5.30
N TYR A 38 8.49 12.72 -5.21
CA TYR A 38 7.16 12.13 -5.32
C TYR A 38 6.39 12.23 -4.00
N LEU A 39 7.10 12.12 -2.89
CA LEU A 39 6.54 12.21 -1.55
C LEU A 39 7.56 12.86 -0.60
N LYS A 40 7.25 14.07 -0.11
CA LYS A 40 8.07 14.79 0.85
C LYS A 40 7.69 14.39 2.27
N GLU A 41 8.68 14.03 3.08
CA GLU A 41 8.45 13.82 4.50
C GLU A 41 8.09 15.15 5.16
N ARG A 42 6.86 15.26 5.68
CA ARG A 42 6.48 16.35 6.59
C ARG A 42 6.81 15.92 8.01
N THR A 43 7.76 16.59 8.64
CA THR A 43 8.03 16.46 10.07
C THR A 43 6.74 16.60 10.88
N SER A 44 6.45 15.56 11.64
CA SER A 44 5.51 15.45 12.78
C SER A 44 4.19 16.19 12.68
N VAL A 45 3.14 15.45 12.37
CA VAL A 45 1.88 15.64 13.06
C VAL A 45 1.63 14.37 13.87
N SER A 46 1.81 14.47 15.19
CA SER A 46 1.34 13.47 16.13
C SER A 46 -0.19 13.42 16.07
N THR A 47 -0.71 12.73 15.08
CA THR A 47 -2.11 12.35 15.05
C THR A 47 -2.26 11.08 15.89
N ARG A 48 -2.94 11.18 17.02
CA ARG A 48 -3.29 10.07 17.91
C ARG A 48 -4.01 8.99 17.10
N PHE A 49 -3.30 7.93 16.72
CA PHE A 49 -3.88 6.75 16.09
C PHE A 49 -4.47 5.82 17.14
N HIS A 50 -5.57 6.22 17.81
CA HIS A 50 -6.19 5.45 18.89
C HIS A 50 -7.25 4.43 18.45
N ALA A 51 -7.54 4.30 17.16
CA ALA A 51 -8.57 3.36 16.69
C ALA A 51 -7.98 2.12 15.97
N THR A 52 -6.64 2.00 15.88
CA THR A 52 -6.00 1.08 14.95
C THR A 52 -5.61 -0.27 15.56
N ASP A 53 -5.60 -0.40 16.88
CA ASP A 53 -5.05 -1.59 17.54
C ASP A 53 -6.01 -2.79 17.53
N LYS A 54 -7.29 -2.53 17.27
CA LYS A 54 -8.35 -3.55 17.29
C LYS A 54 -8.07 -4.74 16.35
N TYR A 55 -7.39 -4.50 15.24
CA TYR A 55 -7.13 -5.53 14.21
C TYR A 55 -5.67 -5.96 14.15
N ASP A 56 -4.79 -5.44 15.00
CA ASP A 56 -3.35 -5.66 14.92
C ASP A 56 -2.97 -7.14 14.98
N LYS A 57 -3.66 -7.93 15.83
CA LYS A 57 -3.42 -9.37 15.89
C LYS A 57 -3.81 -10.10 14.58
N LEU A 58 -4.93 -9.71 13.96
CA LEU A 58 -5.38 -10.29 12.70
C LEU A 58 -4.44 -9.89 11.55
N ILE A 59 -3.99 -8.64 11.55
CA ILE A 59 -3.01 -8.11 10.59
C ILE A 59 -1.68 -8.84 10.72
N SER A 60 -1.18 -9.05 11.97
CA SER A 60 0.04 -9.82 12.23
C SER A 60 -0.07 -11.25 11.68
N ASN A 61 -1.14 -11.96 12.03
CA ASN A 61 -1.37 -13.32 11.55
C ASN A 61 -1.37 -13.41 10.02
N ALA A 62 -2.08 -12.49 9.34
CA ALA A 62 -2.11 -12.46 7.88
C ALA A 62 -0.73 -12.09 7.28
N SER A 63 0.00 -11.17 7.91
CA SER A 63 1.34 -10.78 7.47
C SER A 63 2.33 -11.95 7.56
N GLU A 64 2.26 -12.75 8.61
CA GLU A 64 3.07 -13.95 8.79
C GLU A 64 2.70 -15.01 7.75
N GLU A 65 1.39 -15.31 7.56
CA GLU A 65 0.90 -16.30 6.59
C GLU A 65 1.38 -16.00 5.16
N PHE A 66 1.36 -14.73 4.76
CA PHE A 66 1.72 -14.34 3.38
C PHE A 66 3.13 -13.74 3.25
N ASN A 67 3.92 -13.70 4.31
CA ASN A 67 5.24 -13.06 4.35
C ASN A 67 5.19 -11.65 3.74
N LEU A 68 4.43 -10.78 4.42
CA LEU A 68 4.25 -9.35 4.13
C LEU A 68 4.62 -8.53 5.37
N ASP A 69 4.93 -7.26 5.19
CA ASP A 69 5.09 -6.33 6.33
C ASP A 69 3.71 -5.99 6.92
N SER A 70 3.50 -6.24 8.21
CA SER A 70 2.23 -5.96 8.91
C SER A 70 1.84 -4.48 8.86
N ARG A 71 2.83 -3.60 8.90
CA ARG A 71 2.63 -2.14 8.78
C ARG A 71 2.14 -1.75 7.39
N LEU A 72 2.55 -2.47 6.35
CA LEU A 72 2.03 -2.27 5.00
C LEU A 72 0.56 -2.69 4.91
N LEU A 73 0.19 -3.86 5.43
CA LEU A 73 -1.21 -4.29 5.47
C LEU A 73 -2.08 -3.31 6.27
N LYS A 74 -1.58 -2.84 7.42
CA LYS A 74 -2.25 -1.81 8.23
C LYS A 74 -2.46 -0.51 7.44
N ALA A 75 -1.47 -0.08 6.67
CA ALA A 75 -1.54 1.10 5.81
C ALA A 75 -2.57 0.94 4.67
N MET A 76 -2.65 -0.25 4.07
CA MET A 76 -3.64 -0.56 3.07
C MET A 76 -5.05 -0.50 3.67
N ILE A 77 -5.30 -1.16 4.81
CA ILE A 77 -6.60 -1.14 5.51
C ILE A 77 -7.01 0.31 5.84
N LYS A 78 -6.07 1.12 6.35
CA LYS A 78 -6.31 2.54 6.61
C LYS A 78 -6.73 3.30 5.36
N ALA A 79 -6.11 3.01 4.22
CA ALA A 79 -6.42 3.66 2.94
C ALA A 79 -7.75 3.18 2.33
N GLU A 80 -8.08 1.90 2.50
CA GLU A 80 -9.26 1.26 1.89
C GLU A 80 -10.56 1.61 2.63
N SER A 81 -10.56 1.46 3.94
CA SER A 81 -11.79 1.53 4.75
C SER A 81 -11.70 2.43 5.98
N ASP A 82 -10.53 2.97 6.29
CA ASP A 82 -10.29 3.62 7.59
C ASP A 82 -10.63 2.71 8.78
N PHE A 83 -10.37 1.40 8.64
CA PHE A 83 -10.68 0.34 9.60
C PHE A 83 -12.18 0.07 9.82
N ASP A 84 -13.06 0.48 8.91
CA ASP A 84 -14.46 0.12 8.96
C ASP A 84 -14.68 -1.28 8.33
N PRO A 85 -15.05 -2.31 9.13
CA PRO A 85 -15.25 -3.66 8.62
C PRO A 85 -16.52 -3.78 7.77
N ARG A 86 -17.41 -2.78 7.82
CA ARG A 86 -18.67 -2.77 7.06
C ARG A 86 -18.64 -1.83 5.87
N ALA A 87 -17.48 -1.28 5.54
CA ALA A 87 -17.33 -0.37 4.41
C ALA A 87 -17.77 -1.04 3.10
N ILE A 88 -18.54 -0.31 2.32
CA ILE A 88 -18.95 -0.69 0.96
C ILE A 88 -18.69 0.51 0.04
N SER A 89 -17.87 0.31 -0.99
CA SER A 89 -17.61 1.36 -1.99
C SER A 89 -18.77 1.50 -2.99
N ARG A 90 -18.79 2.61 -3.72
CA ARG A 90 -19.76 2.80 -4.82
C ARG A 90 -19.65 1.73 -5.91
N LYS A 91 -18.48 1.11 -6.06
CA LYS A 91 -18.20 0.04 -7.03
C LYS A 91 -18.49 -1.36 -6.46
N GLY A 92 -18.95 -1.46 -5.20
CA GLY A 92 -19.27 -2.72 -4.54
C GLY A 92 -18.11 -3.43 -3.86
N ALA A 93 -16.95 -2.82 -3.71
CA ALA A 93 -15.87 -3.37 -2.91
C ALA A 93 -16.26 -3.38 -1.41
N MET A 94 -15.90 -4.44 -0.66
CA MET A 94 -16.43 -4.70 0.68
C MET A 94 -15.36 -4.95 1.73
N GLY A 95 -15.60 -4.44 2.95
CA GLY A 95 -14.86 -4.73 4.17
C GLY A 95 -13.55 -3.97 4.30
N LEU A 96 -12.73 -4.41 5.27
CA LEU A 96 -11.51 -3.73 5.69
C LEU A 96 -10.51 -3.46 4.57
N MET A 97 -10.35 -4.41 3.66
CA MET A 97 -9.42 -4.32 2.53
C MET A 97 -10.13 -4.16 1.18
N GLN A 98 -11.43 -3.81 1.20
CA GLN A 98 -12.22 -3.47 0.01
C GLN A 98 -12.10 -4.49 -1.12
N ILE A 99 -12.46 -5.75 -0.83
CA ILE A 99 -12.41 -6.83 -1.82
C ILE A 99 -13.62 -6.75 -2.73
N MET A 100 -13.38 -6.80 -4.03
CA MET A 100 -14.44 -6.85 -5.04
C MET A 100 -15.10 -8.23 -5.08
N PRO A 101 -16.44 -8.32 -5.23
CA PRO A 101 -17.19 -9.59 -5.23
C PRO A 101 -16.68 -10.63 -6.23
N GLU A 102 -16.23 -10.22 -7.39
CA GLU A 102 -15.65 -11.12 -8.40
C GLU A 102 -14.42 -11.88 -7.91
N ASN A 103 -13.74 -11.39 -6.88
CA ASN A 103 -12.56 -12.03 -6.30
C ASN A 103 -12.89 -12.99 -5.14
N PHE A 104 -14.13 -13.00 -4.61
CA PHE A 104 -14.48 -13.77 -3.42
C PHE A 104 -14.21 -15.26 -3.59
N LYS A 105 -14.66 -15.84 -4.69
CA LYS A 105 -14.45 -17.28 -4.98
C LYS A 105 -12.97 -17.63 -5.07
N MET A 106 -12.17 -16.81 -5.75
CA MET A 106 -10.73 -17.03 -5.92
C MET A 106 -9.96 -16.92 -4.59
N LEU A 107 -10.45 -16.10 -3.67
CA LEU A 107 -9.83 -15.83 -2.37
C LEU A 107 -10.43 -16.66 -1.23
N ASN A 108 -11.41 -17.53 -1.50
CA ASN A 108 -12.19 -18.27 -0.50
C ASN A 108 -12.78 -17.33 0.58
N LEU A 109 -13.33 -16.20 0.16
CA LEU A 109 -13.95 -15.19 1.01
C LEU A 109 -15.45 -15.42 1.04
N GLU A 110 -15.97 -15.98 2.13
CA GLU A 110 -17.40 -16.27 2.32
C GLU A 110 -18.15 -15.09 2.92
N ASN A 111 -17.57 -14.46 3.95
CA ASN A 111 -18.13 -13.28 4.58
C ASN A 111 -17.18 -12.09 4.47
N PRO A 112 -17.44 -11.13 3.55
CA PRO A 112 -16.57 -9.99 3.34
C PRO A 112 -16.54 -9.00 4.52
N PHE A 113 -17.48 -9.11 5.45
CA PHE A 113 -17.55 -8.26 6.66
C PHE A 113 -16.92 -8.92 7.90
N ASP A 114 -16.51 -10.20 7.80
CA ASP A 114 -15.69 -10.82 8.82
C ASP A 114 -14.26 -10.27 8.75
N PRO A 115 -13.75 -9.65 9.83
CA PRO A 115 -12.45 -9.00 9.79
C PRO A 115 -11.31 -9.94 9.42
N TRP A 116 -11.31 -11.18 9.94
CA TRP A 116 -10.24 -12.13 9.65
C TRP A 116 -10.26 -12.57 8.19
N GLN A 117 -11.42 -13.00 7.70
CA GLN A 117 -11.55 -13.46 6.33
C GLN A 117 -11.18 -12.35 5.33
N ASN A 118 -11.62 -11.12 5.58
CA ASN A 118 -11.36 -10.00 4.70
C ASN A 118 -9.87 -9.60 4.68
N ILE A 119 -9.23 -9.47 5.86
CA ILE A 119 -7.80 -9.16 5.95
C ILE A 119 -6.96 -10.25 5.29
N ARG A 120 -7.27 -11.52 5.56
CA ARG A 120 -6.58 -12.65 4.97
C ARG A 120 -6.71 -12.68 3.45
N ALA A 121 -7.92 -12.48 2.92
CA ALA A 121 -8.18 -12.43 1.48
C ALA A 121 -7.43 -11.27 0.81
N GLY A 122 -7.46 -10.08 1.42
CA GLY A 122 -6.73 -8.91 0.91
C GLY A 122 -5.21 -9.11 0.90
N ALA A 123 -4.65 -9.68 1.98
CA ALA A 123 -3.24 -10.01 2.06
C ALA A 123 -2.82 -11.05 1.00
N GLN A 124 -3.62 -12.08 0.82
CA GLN A 124 -3.42 -13.10 -0.23
C GLN A 124 -3.42 -12.48 -1.63
N TYR A 125 -4.40 -11.64 -1.92
CA TYR A 125 -4.50 -10.96 -3.21
C TYR A 125 -3.33 -10.02 -3.46
N PHE A 126 -3.00 -9.20 -2.46
CA PHE A 126 -1.84 -8.30 -2.56
C PHE A 126 -0.53 -9.07 -2.75
N LYS A 127 -0.31 -10.19 -2.04
CA LYS A 127 0.89 -11.03 -2.23
C LYS A 127 1.00 -11.58 -3.64
N LYS A 128 -0.13 -11.99 -4.24
CA LYS A 128 -0.17 -12.43 -5.65
C LYS A 128 0.26 -11.31 -6.59
N LEU A 129 -0.24 -10.09 -6.39
CA LEU A 129 0.15 -8.92 -7.18
C LEU A 129 1.62 -8.53 -6.94
N TYR A 130 2.08 -8.58 -5.70
CA TYR A 130 3.47 -8.27 -5.34
C TYR A 130 4.47 -9.20 -6.03
N LYS A 131 4.14 -10.50 -6.12
CA LYS A 131 4.92 -11.45 -6.91
C LYS A 131 4.85 -11.15 -8.42
N ARG A 132 3.64 -10.84 -8.95
CA ARG A 132 3.44 -10.53 -10.37
C ARG A 132 4.28 -9.34 -10.83
N PHE A 133 4.40 -8.33 -10.01
CA PHE A 133 5.16 -7.11 -10.31
C PHE A 133 6.59 -7.12 -9.75
N ASN A 134 7.17 -8.32 -9.53
CA ASN A 134 8.57 -8.51 -9.13
C ASN A 134 8.97 -7.72 -7.88
N GLY A 135 8.08 -7.61 -6.89
CA GLY A 135 8.34 -6.88 -5.65
C GLY A 135 8.28 -5.34 -5.78
N LYS A 136 7.90 -4.81 -6.93
CA LYS A 136 7.73 -3.35 -7.12
C LYS A 136 6.50 -2.87 -6.38
N LEU A 137 6.69 -2.36 -5.15
CA LEU A 137 5.62 -2.00 -4.23
C LEU A 137 4.58 -1.07 -4.84
N ALA A 138 5.03 0.03 -5.48
CA ALA A 138 4.12 1.03 -6.03
C ALA A 138 3.24 0.47 -7.16
N LEU A 139 3.80 -0.38 -8.04
CA LEU A 139 3.04 -1.05 -9.10
C LEU A 139 2.05 -2.08 -8.53
N SER A 140 2.45 -2.79 -7.47
CA SER A 140 1.58 -3.76 -6.80
C SER A 140 0.38 -3.08 -6.12
N LEU A 141 0.60 -1.94 -5.50
CA LEU A 141 -0.47 -1.11 -4.94
C LEU A 141 -1.39 -0.55 -6.03
N ALA A 142 -0.80 -0.06 -7.13
CA ALA A 142 -1.59 0.39 -8.28
C ALA A 142 -2.44 -0.73 -8.88
N ALA A 143 -1.89 -1.93 -8.97
CA ALA A 143 -2.60 -3.12 -9.46
C ALA A 143 -3.70 -3.58 -8.49
N TYR A 144 -3.51 -3.40 -7.20
CA TYR A 144 -4.53 -3.70 -6.20
C TYR A 144 -5.76 -2.81 -6.40
N ASN A 145 -5.55 -1.51 -6.64
CA ASN A 145 -6.61 -0.53 -6.80
C ASN A 145 -7.23 -0.52 -8.21
N ALA A 146 -6.40 -0.51 -9.27
CA ALA A 146 -6.84 -0.36 -10.66
C ALA A 146 -6.99 -1.68 -11.43
N GLY A 147 -6.58 -2.79 -10.80
CA GLY A 147 -6.47 -4.08 -11.46
C GLY A 147 -5.13 -4.27 -12.21
N PRO A 148 -4.62 -5.51 -12.24
CA PRO A 148 -3.32 -5.82 -12.86
C PRO A 148 -3.27 -5.52 -14.37
N THR A 149 -4.39 -5.70 -15.08
CA THR A 149 -4.47 -5.44 -16.53
C THR A 149 -4.19 -3.98 -16.87
N ALA A 150 -4.63 -3.05 -16.03
CA ALA A 150 -4.35 -1.63 -16.24
C ALA A 150 -2.85 -1.34 -16.10
N VAL A 151 -2.22 -1.87 -15.04
CA VAL A 151 -0.77 -1.70 -14.81
C VAL A 151 0.05 -2.35 -15.94
N ASP A 152 -0.35 -3.53 -16.42
CA ASP A 152 0.33 -4.21 -17.55
C ASP A 152 0.22 -3.40 -18.85
N ARG A 153 -0.95 -2.78 -19.10
CA ARG A 153 -1.18 -1.94 -20.28
C ARG A 153 -0.27 -0.71 -20.29
N TYR A 154 -0.20 -0.02 -19.15
CA TYR A 154 0.61 1.20 -19.04
C TYR A 154 2.07 0.91 -18.71
N LYS A 155 2.40 -0.34 -18.33
CA LYS A 155 3.73 -0.76 -17.79
C LYS A 155 4.21 0.14 -16.65
N ASN A 156 3.26 0.78 -15.99
CA ASN A 156 3.46 1.80 -14.97
C ASN A 156 2.19 1.95 -14.10
N ILE A 157 2.22 2.85 -13.11
CA ILE A 157 1.00 3.30 -12.45
C ILE A 157 0.11 3.93 -13.53
N PRO A 158 -1.13 3.41 -13.73
CA PRO A 158 -2.05 4.01 -14.69
C PRO A 158 -2.32 5.47 -14.35
N PRO A 159 -2.47 6.39 -15.33
CA PRO A 159 -2.74 7.79 -15.09
C PRO A 159 -4.20 8.01 -14.68
N TYR A 160 -4.64 7.27 -13.68
CA TYR A 160 -5.94 7.39 -13.06
C TYR A 160 -5.75 8.12 -11.74
N GLN A 161 -6.36 9.28 -11.60
CA GLN A 161 -6.25 10.13 -10.40
C GLN A 161 -6.51 9.32 -9.12
N GLU A 162 -7.57 8.50 -9.10
CA GLU A 162 -7.91 7.62 -7.97
C GLU A 162 -6.75 6.69 -7.59
N THR A 163 -6.10 6.07 -8.59
CA THR A 163 -5.01 5.11 -8.37
C THR A 163 -3.73 5.79 -7.90
N GLU A 164 -3.37 6.91 -8.50
CA GLU A 164 -2.21 7.70 -8.08
C GLU A 164 -2.36 8.20 -6.64
N GLU A 165 -3.55 8.71 -6.29
CA GLU A 165 -3.87 9.14 -4.93
C GLU A 165 -3.87 7.97 -3.94
N TYR A 166 -4.38 6.81 -4.34
CA TYR A 166 -4.36 5.60 -3.53
C TYR A 166 -2.93 5.17 -3.19
N VAL A 167 -2.08 5.01 -4.20
CA VAL A 167 -0.67 4.63 -4.01
C VAL A 167 0.03 5.62 -3.07
N ARG A 168 -0.14 6.92 -3.30
CA ARG A 168 0.44 7.98 -2.48
C ARG A 168 -0.06 7.91 -1.03
N ARG A 169 -1.36 7.67 -0.83
CA ARG A 169 -1.99 7.57 0.48
C ARG A 169 -1.48 6.36 1.27
N VAL A 170 -1.41 5.17 0.64
CA VAL A 170 -0.89 3.96 1.29
C VAL A 170 0.58 4.14 1.67
N LEU A 171 1.43 4.63 0.76
CA LEU A 171 2.86 4.84 1.04
C LEU A 171 3.08 5.84 2.18
N ARG A 172 2.25 6.88 2.27
CA ARG A 172 2.29 7.83 3.39
C ARG A 172 1.96 7.16 4.72
N TYR A 173 0.85 6.39 4.79
CA TYR A 173 0.49 5.66 6.00
C TYR A 173 1.54 4.62 6.39
N TYR A 174 2.08 3.89 5.41
CA TYR A 174 3.12 2.90 5.66
C TYR A 174 4.36 3.49 6.31
N ARG A 175 4.80 4.66 5.85
CA ARG A 175 5.91 5.38 6.51
C ARG A 175 5.57 5.76 7.95
N THR A 176 4.39 6.34 8.17
CA THR A 176 3.95 6.72 9.52
C THR A 176 3.98 5.52 10.46
N PHE A 177 3.47 4.36 10.02
CA PHE A 177 3.47 3.16 10.85
C PHE A 177 4.86 2.52 11.03
N LYS A 178 5.84 2.86 10.22
CA LYS A 178 7.24 2.44 10.42
C LYS A 178 7.97 3.25 11.49
N GLN A 179 7.49 4.42 11.82
CA GLN A 179 8.11 5.32 12.80
C GLN A 179 7.55 5.11 14.22
N LEU A 180 6.48 4.33 14.35
CA LEU A 180 5.89 3.92 15.63
C LEU A 180 6.53 2.61 16.13
#